data_1aecb50642f87caea6f9ff88d1316758
#
_entry.id   1aecb50642f87caea6f9ff88d1316758
#
_cell.length_a   1.000
_cell.length_b   1.000
_cell.length_c   1.000
_cell.angle_alpha   90.00
_cell.angle_beta   90.00
_cell.angle_gamma   90.00
#
_symmetry.space_group_name_H-M   'P 1'
#
loop_
_entity.id
_entity.type
_entity.pdbx_description
1 polymer ?
#
loop_
_entity_poly.entity_id
_entity_poly.type
_entity_poly.pdbx_seq_one_letter_code
_entity_poly.pdbx_strand_id
1 'polypeptide(L)'
;MPELKRETLIIPYIMATMVSPSLLAANFLNLHDDVEMINKSEADWLHLDVMDGVFVPNISFGFPVLEAVATLCRKPLDVHFMIVNPERYIKQTAKLGAMMMNVHYEACTHLHRTVQEIHDAGMKAGVTLNPSTPVCMLEDIISDVDMVLLMSVNPGFGGQKFIENTIAKVERLKEMILKAQSKALIEVDGGVQAETAPRLVKAGVDVLVSGSYVFKATDPFATIRSLKAL
;
A
#
# COMPACT_ATOMS: atom_id res chain seq x y z
N MET A 1 53.89 -4.32 -0.44
CA MET A 1 52.81 -4.65 0.52
C MET A 1 51.49 -4.38 -0.21
N PRO A 2 50.61 -5.37 -0.45
CA PRO A 2 49.35 -5.11 -1.10
C PRO A 2 48.35 -4.52 -0.11
N GLU A 3 47.74 -3.39 -0.50
CA GLU A 3 46.65 -2.76 0.26
C GLU A 3 45.43 -3.67 0.27
N LEU A 4 45.03 -4.10 1.44
CA LEU A 4 43.77 -4.76 1.71
C LEU A 4 42.62 -3.74 1.48
N LYS A 5 41.91 -3.85 0.35
CA LYS A 5 40.61 -3.19 0.17
C LYS A 5 39.66 -3.73 1.24
N ARG A 6 39.28 -2.89 2.19
CA ARG A 6 38.16 -3.17 3.09
C ARG A 6 36.89 -3.16 2.23
N GLU A 7 36.37 -4.33 1.91
CA GLU A 7 34.99 -4.47 1.48
C GLU A 7 34.10 -4.04 2.64
N THR A 8 33.44 -2.91 2.47
CA THR A 8 32.42 -2.46 3.41
C THR A 8 31.25 -3.43 3.26
N LEU A 9 31.09 -4.34 4.19
CA LEU A 9 29.89 -5.15 4.32
C LEU A 9 28.71 -4.19 4.51
N ILE A 10 27.96 -3.96 3.46
CA ILE A 10 26.63 -3.32 3.55
C ILE A 10 25.74 -4.38 4.21
N ILE A 11 25.61 -4.30 5.55
CA ILE A 11 24.57 -5.05 6.25
C ILE A 11 23.27 -4.45 5.74
N PRO A 12 22.40 -5.24 5.04
CA PRO A 12 21.10 -4.71 4.63
C PRO A 12 20.36 -4.32 5.92
N TYR A 13 19.98 -3.05 6.02
CA TYR A 13 19.07 -2.58 7.07
C TYR A 13 17.74 -3.27 6.80
N ILE A 14 17.49 -4.37 7.51
CA ILE A 14 16.20 -5.07 7.44
C ILE A 14 15.21 -4.17 8.18
N MET A 15 14.46 -3.37 7.42
CA MET A 15 13.31 -2.66 7.98
C MET A 15 12.30 -3.72 8.42
N ALA A 16 11.76 -3.58 9.62
CA ALA A 16 10.68 -4.45 10.08
C ALA A 16 9.49 -4.33 9.11
N THR A 17 8.90 -5.46 8.75
CA THR A 17 7.72 -5.52 7.88
C THR A 17 6.59 -4.68 8.47
N MET A 18 6.02 -3.79 7.69
CA MET A 18 4.86 -2.98 8.07
C MET A 18 3.57 -3.69 7.65
N VAL A 19 2.51 -3.50 8.45
CA VAL A 19 1.19 -4.09 8.21
C VAL A 19 0.14 -2.99 8.15
N SER A 20 -0.59 -2.94 7.04
CA SER A 20 -1.68 -2.00 6.76
C SER A 20 -2.99 -2.78 6.52
N PRO A 21 -3.82 -3.05 7.55
CA PRO A 21 -5.09 -3.74 7.35
C PRO A 21 -6.04 -2.93 6.46
N SER A 22 -6.67 -3.59 5.45
CA SER A 22 -7.63 -2.93 4.56
C SER A 22 -9.03 -2.89 5.15
N LEU A 23 -9.56 -1.69 5.35
CA LEU A 23 -10.90 -1.42 5.87
C LEU A 23 -12.01 -1.99 4.97
N LEU A 24 -11.73 -2.28 3.71
CA LEU A 24 -12.70 -2.87 2.77
C LEU A 24 -13.26 -4.21 3.28
N ALA A 25 -12.52 -4.93 4.14
CA ALA A 25 -12.92 -6.20 4.71
C ALA A 25 -13.57 -6.10 6.10
N ALA A 26 -13.70 -4.90 6.65
CA ALA A 26 -14.30 -4.63 7.95
C ALA A 26 -15.82 -4.85 7.96
N ASN A 27 -16.41 -4.91 9.14
CA ASN A 27 -17.84 -4.94 9.34
C ASN A 27 -18.45 -3.53 9.26
N PHE A 28 -18.97 -3.15 8.10
CA PHE A 28 -19.57 -1.82 7.89
C PHE A 28 -20.78 -1.50 8.78
N LEU A 29 -21.43 -2.51 9.36
CA LEU A 29 -22.49 -2.30 10.36
C LEU A 29 -21.95 -1.95 11.75
N ASN A 30 -20.65 -2.18 11.98
CA ASN A 30 -19.97 -1.91 13.26
C ASN A 30 -18.54 -1.42 13.04
N LEU A 31 -18.38 -0.44 12.16
CA LEU A 31 -17.08 0.07 11.72
C LEU A 31 -16.27 0.68 12.87
N HIS A 32 -16.98 1.26 13.88
CA HIS A 32 -16.34 1.83 15.08
C HIS A 32 -15.46 0.80 15.80
N ASP A 33 -15.98 -0.40 16.08
CA ASP A 33 -15.24 -1.40 16.85
C ASP A 33 -14.07 -1.97 16.06
N ASP A 34 -14.21 -2.10 14.73
CA ASP A 34 -13.12 -2.54 13.86
C ASP A 34 -11.99 -1.51 13.80
N VAL A 35 -12.29 -0.21 13.71
CA VAL A 35 -11.27 0.85 13.76
C VAL A 35 -10.61 0.92 15.14
N GLU A 36 -11.37 0.75 16.22
CA GLU A 36 -10.80 0.68 17.58
C GLU A 36 -9.93 -0.58 17.79
N MET A 37 -10.27 -1.70 17.16
CA MET A 37 -9.42 -2.89 17.14
C MET A 37 -8.08 -2.56 16.46
N ILE A 38 -8.10 -1.92 15.28
CA ILE A 38 -6.87 -1.49 14.58
C ILE A 38 -6.07 -0.50 15.45
N ASN A 39 -6.70 0.48 16.08
CA ASN A 39 -6.03 1.43 16.97
C ASN A 39 -5.24 0.75 18.10
N LYS A 40 -5.77 -0.35 18.64
CA LYS A 40 -5.19 -1.13 19.75
C LYS A 40 -4.17 -2.18 19.27
N SER A 41 -4.16 -2.49 17.98
CA SER A 41 -3.27 -3.50 17.40
C SER A 41 -1.88 -2.94 17.11
N GLU A 42 -0.99 -3.84 16.69
CA GLU A 42 0.35 -3.50 16.22
C GLU A 42 0.39 -3.12 14.72
N ALA A 43 -0.76 -2.90 14.08
CA ALA A 43 -0.83 -2.38 12.73
C ALA A 43 -0.09 -1.04 12.63
N ASP A 44 0.61 -0.81 11.54
CA ASP A 44 1.36 0.42 11.31
C ASP A 44 0.48 1.50 10.71
N TRP A 45 -0.37 1.13 9.75
CA TRP A 45 -1.27 2.01 9.02
C TRP A 45 -2.69 1.43 8.97
N LEU A 46 -3.63 2.19 8.41
CA LEU A 46 -4.94 1.71 8.00
C LEU A 46 -5.13 2.00 6.51
N HIS A 47 -5.35 0.95 5.72
CA HIS A 47 -5.55 1.02 4.27
C HIS A 47 -7.01 1.25 3.93
N LEU A 48 -7.27 2.24 3.06
CA LEU A 48 -8.61 2.72 2.73
C LEU A 48 -8.84 2.65 1.21
N ASP A 49 -9.56 1.62 0.77
CA ASP A 49 -9.85 1.33 -0.65
C ASP A 49 -11.05 2.12 -1.16
N VAL A 50 -10.81 3.18 -1.93
CA VAL A 50 -11.85 4.03 -2.55
C VAL A 50 -12.10 3.60 -3.99
N MET A 51 -13.35 3.25 -4.31
CA MET A 51 -13.78 2.72 -5.61
C MET A 51 -14.98 3.50 -6.14
N ASP A 52 -14.98 3.82 -7.43
CA ASP A 52 -15.98 4.68 -8.08
C ASP A 52 -16.99 3.94 -9.00
N GLY A 53 -16.81 2.63 -9.20
CA GLY A 53 -17.63 1.86 -10.13
C GLY A 53 -17.33 2.10 -11.62
N VAL A 54 -16.28 2.87 -11.93
CA VAL A 54 -15.84 3.21 -13.29
C VAL A 54 -14.45 2.62 -13.56
N PHE A 55 -13.45 2.94 -12.74
CA PHE A 55 -12.12 2.35 -12.84
C PHE A 55 -12.14 0.87 -12.49
N VAL A 56 -12.93 0.49 -11.49
CA VAL A 56 -13.20 -0.89 -11.09
C VAL A 56 -14.71 -1.16 -11.05
N PRO A 57 -15.19 -2.40 -11.29
CA PRO A 57 -16.61 -2.73 -11.34
C PRO A 57 -17.23 -2.88 -9.94
N ASN A 58 -16.88 -2.01 -9.02
CA ASN A 58 -17.40 -1.96 -7.65
C ASN A 58 -17.37 -0.53 -7.11
N ILE A 59 -18.28 -0.21 -6.19
CA ILE A 59 -18.31 1.03 -5.42
C ILE A 59 -18.09 0.64 -3.96
N SER A 60 -17.09 1.23 -3.29
CA SER A 60 -16.82 0.94 -1.88
C SER A 60 -17.45 2.00 -0.96
N PHE A 61 -16.69 3.00 -0.60
CA PHE A 61 -17.11 4.10 0.27
C PHE A 61 -16.40 5.40 -0.16
N GLY A 62 -17.03 6.52 0.17
CA GLY A 62 -16.52 7.84 -0.16
C GLY A 62 -16.20 8.66 1.08
N PHE A 63 -16.01 9.98 0.88
CA PHE A 63 -15.54 10.91 1.90
C PHE A 63 -16.35 10.93 3.20
N PRO A 64 -17.69 10.77 3.23
CA PRO A 64 -18.42 10.72 4.50
C PRO A 64 -17.94 9.59 5.42
N VAL A 65 -17.57 8.43 4.87
CA VAL A 65 -17.00 7.31 5.65
C VAL A 65 -15.55 7.60 6.00
N LEU A 66 -14.76 8.11 5.05
CA LEU A 66 -13.36 8.47 5.28
C LEU A 66 -13.22 9.51 6.40
N GLU A 67 -14.07 10.54 6.42
CA GLU A 67 -14.10 11.57 7.47
C GLU A 67 -14.44 10.99 8.84
N ALA A 68 -15.43 10.09 8.92
CA ALA A 68 -15.78 9.40 10.16
C ALA A 68 -14.61 8.53 10.66
N VAL A 69 -13.98 7.77 9.77
CA VAL A 69 -12.81 6.95 10.10
C VAL A 69 -11.63 7.82 10.53
N ALA A 70 -11.33 8.91 9.84
CA ALA A 70 -10.25 9.83 10.18
C ALA A 70 -10.42 10.46 11.56
N THR A 71 -11.67 10.69 12.01
CA THR A 71 -11.96 11.21 13.35
C THR A 71 -11.64 10.20 14.46
N LEU A 72 -11.77 8.90 14.18
CA LEU A 72 -11.62 7.81 15.14
C LEU A 72 -10.23 7.15 15.09
N CYS A 73 -9.66 7.00 13.90
CA CYS A 73 -8.43 6.28 13.67
C CYS A 73 -7.22 7.06 14.19
N ARG A 74 -6.36 6.38 14.97
CA ARG A 74 -5.09 6.91 15.48
C ARG A 74 -3.87 6.43 14.68
N LYS A 75 -4.08 5.55 13.71
CA LYS A 75 -3.03 5.10 12.81
C LYS A 75 -2.95 6.01 11.57
N PRO A 76 -1.78 6.18 10.99
CA PRO A 76 -1.65 6.86 9.69
C PRO A 76 -2.60 6.25 8.66
N LEU A 77 -3.28 7.11 7.90
CA LEU A 77 -4.20 6.71 6.86
C LEU A 77 -3.47 6.60 5.53
N ASP A 78 -3.56 5.45 4.90
CA ASP A 78 -3.06 5.14 3.58
C ASP A 78 -4.27 4.99 2.65
N VAL A 79 -4.48 5.96 1.76
CA VAL A 79 -5.71 6.04 0.95
C VAL A 79 -5.41 5.60 -0.48
N HIS A 80 -5.98 4.47 -0.88
CA HIS A 80 -5.83 3.86 -2.19
C HIS A 80 -7.03 4.18 -3.09
N PHE A 81 -6.79 4.98 -4.13
CA PHE A 81 -7.81 5.41 -5.06
C PHE A 81 -7.89 4.53 -6.31
N MET A 82 -8.84 3.62 -6.34
CA MET A 82 -9.26 2.87 -7.53
C MET A 82 -10.38 3.61 -8.27
N ILE A 83 -10.09 4.83 -8.74
CA ILE A 83 -11.05 5.73 -9.37
C ILE A 83 -10.44 6.40 -10.60
N VAL A 84 -11.28 6.91 -11.49
CA VAL A 84 -10.83 7.77 -12.60
C VAL A 84 -10.57 9.20 -12.12
N ASN A 85 -9.56 9.87 -12.70
CA ASN A 85 -9.16 11.26 -12.38
C ASN A 85 -8.96 11.51 -10.88
N PRO A 86 -8.08 10.73 -10.19
CA PRO A 86 -7.88 10.83 -8.73
C PRO A 86 -7.36 12.20 -8.28
N GLU A 87 -6.68 12.95 -9.17
CA GLU A 87 -6.13 14.28 -8.89
C GLU A 87 -7.19 15.28 -8.39
N ARG A 88 -8.46 15.08 -8.72
CA ARG A 88 -9.57 15.92 -8.26
C ARG A 88 -9.79 15.87 -6.76
N TYR A 89 -9.32 14.83 -6.11
CA TYR A 89 -9.58 14.55 -4.69
C TYR A 89 -8.39 14.83 -3.77
N ILE A 90 -7.24 15.27 -4.30
CA ILE A 90 -6.01 15.52 -3.54
C ILE A 90 -6.28 16.45 -2.34
N LYS A 91 -6.91 17.61 -2.58
CA LYS A 91 -7.19 18.58 -1.51
C LYS A 91 -8.14 18.04 -0.45
N GLN A 92 -9.12 17.23 -0.84
CA GLN A 92 -10.09 16.65 0.08
C GLN A 92 -9.43 15.53 0.91
N THR A 93 -8.57 14.73 0.30
CA THR A 93 -7.78 13.68 0.97
C THR A 93 -6.79 14.29 1.99
N ALA A 94 -6.12 15.38 1.62
CA ALA A 94 -5.24 16.09 2.56
C ALA A 94 -5.99 16.63 3.79
N LYS A 95 -7.25 17.11 3.64
CA LYS A 95 -8.08 17.57 4.75
C LYS A 95 -8.46 16.47 5.75
N LEU A 96 -8.47 15.20 5.32
CA LEU A 96 -8.66 14.05 6.22
C LEU A 96 -7.45 13.84 7.15
N GLY A 97 -6.31 14.48 6.88
CA GLY A 97 -5.04 14.16 7.53
C GLY A 97 -4.42 12.86 7.03
N ALA A 98 -4.73 12.44 5.81
CA ALA A 98 -4.13 11.25 5.22
C ALA A 98 -2.61 11.41 5.15
N MET A 99 -1.90 10.35 5.54
CA MET A 99 -0.44 10.30 5.43
C MET A 99 -0.02 10.10 3.97
N MET A 100 -0.74 9.25 3.25
CA MET A 100 -0.41 8.83 1.89
C MET A 100 -1.65 8.79 1.02
N MET A 101 -1.47 9.17 -0.25
CA MET A 101 -2.46 9.00 -1.30
C MET A 101 -1.86 8.15 -2.42
N ASN A 102 -2.43 6.95 -2.61
CA ASN A 102 -2.07 6.05 -3.70
C ASN A 102 -3.00 6.24 -4.89
N VAL A 103 -2.42 6.48 -6.05
CA VAL A 103 -3.16 6.64 -7.32
C VAL A 103 -2.69 5.62 -8.33
N HIS A 104 -3.60 5.04 -9.09
CA HIS A 104 -3.25 4.12 -10.15
C HIS A 104 -2.52 4.84 -11.30
N TYR A 105 -1.41 4.26 -11.75
CA TYR A 105 -0.71 4.69 -12.97
C TYR A 105 -1.70 4.82 -14.15
N GLU A 106 -2.57 3.82 -14.28
CA GLU A 106 -3.53 3.69 -15.37
C GLU A 106 -4.68 4.72 -15.31
N ALA A 107 -4.86 5.36 -14.15
CA ALA A 107 -5.89 6.40 -13.95
C ALA A 107 -5.36 7.83 -14.12
N CYS A 108 -4.03 8.01 -14.23
CA CYS A 108 -3.37 9.31 -14.24
C CYS A 108 -2.81 9.65 -15.62
N THR A 109 -3.45 10.54 -16.36
CA THR A 109 -2.92 11.02 -17.65
C THR A 109 -1.58 11.76 -17.49
N HIS A 110 -1.41 12.51 -16.40
CA HIS A 110 -0.22 13.30 -16.09
C HIS A 110 0.34 12.91 -14.72
N LEU A 111 0.82 11.67 -14.61
CA LEU A 111 1.23 11.07 -13.33
C LEU A 111 2.23 11.94 -12.56
N HIS A 112 3.29 12.45 -13.22
CA HIS A 112 4.29 13.28 -12.55
C HIS A 112 3.68 14.54 -11.91
N ARG A 113 2.74 15.22 -12.61
CA ARG A 113 2.01 16.35 -12.05
C ARG A 113 1.19 15.94 -10.84
N THR A 114 0.47 14.82 -10.93
CA THR A 114 -0.36 14.31 -9.82
C THR A 114 0.50 14.03 -8.58
N VAL A 115 1.67 13.41 -8.75
CA VAL A 115 2.65 13.17 -7.66
C VAL A 115 3.09 14.49 -7.02
N GLN A 116 3.45 15.50 -7.81
CA GLN A 116 3.82 16.82 -7.30
C GLN A 116 2.66 17.47 -6.52
N GLU A 117 1.44 17.44 -7.05
CA GLU A 117 0.27 18.02 -6.39
C GLU A 117 -0.06 17.31 -5.05
N ILE A 118 0.19 15.99 -4.94
CA ILE A 118 0.04 15.24 -3.68
C ILE A 118 1.08 15.72 -2.66
N HIS A 119 2.35 15.88 -3.07
CA HIS A 119 3.41 16.42 -2.21
C HIS A 119 3.13 17.86 -1.78
N ASP A 120 2.69 18.72 -2.70
CA ASP A 120 2.33 20.11 -2.41
C ASP A 120 1.16 20.22 -1.42
N ALA A 121 0.30 19.21 -1.39
CA ALA A 121 -0.78 19.09 -0.41
C ALA A 121 -0.33 18.55 0.96
N GLY A 122 0.95 18.20 1.12
CA GLY A 122 1.55 17.74 2.38
C GLY A 122 1.40 16.24 2.64
N MET A 123 1.01 15.44 1.65
CA MET A 123 0.92 13.99 1.73
C MET A 123 2.10 13.31 1.05
N LYS A 124 2.36 12.05 1.39
CA LYS A 124 3.22 11.16 0.60
C LYS A 124 2.48 10.68 -0.64
N ALA A 125 3.21 10.56 -1.75
CA ALA A 125 2.66 10.11 -3.02
C ALA A 125 3.00 8.64 -3.28
N GLY A 126 1.96 7.81 -3.36
CA GLY A 126 2.05 6.42 -3.79
C GLY A 126 1.54 6.24 -5.23
N VAL A 127 2.19 5.36 -5.98
CA VAL A 127 1.75 4.98 -7.32
C VAL A 127 1.43 3.49 -7.35
N THR A 128 0.19 3.17 -7.76
CA THR A 128 -0.31 1.80 -7.85
C THR A 128 -0.22 1.26 -9.28
N LEU A 129 0.20 0.00 -9.41
CA LEU A 129 0.22 -0.73 -10.69
C LEU A 129 -0.72 -1.91 -10.66
N ASN A 130 -1.61 -2.02 -11.66
CA ASN A 130 -2.41 -3.21 -11.92
C ASN A 130 -1.54 -4.46 -12.17
N PRO A 131 -2.06 -5.68 -12.00
CA PRO A 131 -1.27 -6.90 -12.21
C PRO A 131 -0.59 -6.97 -13.58
N SER A 132 -1.23 -6.48 -14.64
CA SER A 132 -0.73 -6.51 -16.03
C SER A 132 0.25 -5.37 -16.37
N THR A 133 0.30 -4.29 -15.58
CA THR A 133 1.16 -3.13 -15.86
C THR A 133 2.59 -3.42 -15.42
N PRO A 134 3.58 -3.38 -16.30
CA PRO A 134 4.97 -3.69 -15.95
C PRO A 134 5.62 -2.57 -15.12
N VAL A 135 6.56 -2.92 -14.22
CA VAL A 135 7.23 -1.95 -13.33
C VAL A 135 8.10 -0.94 -14.10
N CYS A 136 8.59 -1.28 -15.30
CA CYS A 136 9.38 -0.35 -16.13
C CYS A 136 8.63 0.94 -16.50
N MET A 137 7.31 0.96 -16.36
CA MET A 137 6.52 2.19 -16.54
C MET A 137 6.83 3.28 -15.50
N LEU A 138 7.57 2.93 -14.43
CA LEU A 138 7.96 3.86 -13.37
C LEU A 138 9.43 4.30 -13.44
N GLU A 139 10.21 3.88 -14.45
CA GLU A 139 11.66 4.17 -14.53
C GLU A 139 11.96 5.66 -14.42
N ASP A 140 11.16 6.50 -15.08
CA ASP A 140 11.40 7.96 -15.13
C ASP A 140 10.83 8.71 -13.91
N ILE A 141 10.07 8.03 -13.00
CA ILE A 141 9.41 8.70 -11.87
C ILE A 141 9.73 8.04 -10.51
N ILE A 142 10.44 6.92 -10.50
CA ILE A 142 10.67 6.13 -9.28
C ILE A 142 11.40 6.92 -8.18
N SER A 143 12.15 7.95 -8.51
CA SER A 143 12.84 8.82 -7.55
C SER A 143 11.93 9.87 -6.91
N ASP A 144 10.77 10.12 -7.50
CA ASP A 144 9.83 11.16 -7.07
C ASP A 144 8.66 10.59 -6.26
N VAL A 145 8.50 9.26 -6.19
CA VAL A 145 7.42 8.61 -5.45
C VAL A 145 7.91 8.10 -4.10
N ASP A 146 7.04 8.13 -3.09
CA ASP A 146 7.35 7.61 -1.74
C ASP A 146 7.04 6.13 -1.62
N MET A 147 6.11 5.60 -2.44
CA MET A 147 5.71 4.21 -2.41
C MET A 147 5.22 3.72 -3.77
N VAL A 148 5.48 2.47 -4.08
CA VAL A 148 4.84 1.76 -5.19
C VAL A 148 3.98 0.63 -4.64
N LEU A 149 2.67 0.73 -4.87
CA LEU A 149 1.71 -0.31 -4.53
C LEU A 149 1.54 -1.26 -5.72
N LEU A 150 1.85 -2.53 -5.54
CA LEU A 150 1.63 -3.58 -6.53
C LEU A 150 0.34 -4.35 -6.20
N MET A 151 -0.61 -4.31 -7.13
CA MET A 151 -1.79 -5.17 -7.01
C MET A 151 -1.41 -6.62 -7.26
N SER A 152 -1.72 -7.48 -6.31
CA SER A 152 -1.54 -8.94 -6.42
C SER A 152 -2.85 -9.70 -6.69
N VAL A 153 -3.91 -8.94 -6.91
CA VAL A 153 -5.21 -9.37 -7.45
C VAL A 153 -5.71 -8.31 -8.43
N ASN A 154 -6.73 -8.58 -9.23
CA ASN A 154 -7.39 -7.52 -9.98
C ASN A 154 -8.11 -6.58 -9.00
N PRO A 155 -7.90 -5.25 -9.08
CA PRO A 155 -8.56 -4.32 -8.16
C PRO A 155 -10.09 -4.36 -8.29
N GLY A 156 -10.81 -4.05 -7.17
CA GLY A 156 -12.26 -3.96 -7.14
C GLY A 156 -12.95 -4.84 -6.09
N PHE A 157 -12.39 -5.97 -5.69
CA PHE A 157 -13.01 -6.88 -4.72
C PHE A 157 -11.97 -7.49 -3.79
N GLY A 158 -12.34 -7.64 -2.52
CA GLY A 158 -11.55 -8.39 -1.55
C GLY A 158 -11.69 -9.93 -1.70
N GLY A 159 -10.81 -10.68 -1.04
CA GLY A 159 -10.90 -12.16 -0.94
C GLY A 159 -10.56 -12.92 -2.23
N GLN A 160 -9.91 -12.29 -3.19
CA GLN A 160 -9.48 -12.92 -4.45
C GLN A 160 -8.22 -13.78 -4.25
N LYS A 161 -8.00 -14.70 -5.20
CA LYS A 161 -6.80 -15.54 -5.26
C LYS A 161 -5.59 -14.72 -5.67
N PHE A 162 -4.48 -14.89 -4.95
CA PHE A 162 -3.19 -14.26 -5.21
C PHE A 162 -2.66 -14.58 -6.62
N ILE A 163 -2.16 -13.59 -7.32
CA ILE A 163 -1.54 -13.72 -8.65
C ILE A 163 -0.03 -13.95 -8.47
N GLU A 164 0.43 -15.15 -8.76
CA GLU A 164 1.79 -15.62 -8.50
C GLU A 164 2.90 -14.77 -9.16
N ASN A 165 2.62 -14.19 -10.34
CA ASN A 165 3.59 -13.30 -11.03
C ASN A 165 3.96 -12.06 -10.22
N THR A 166 3.19 -11.72 -9.17
CA THR A 166 3.48 -10.56 -8.29
C THR A 166 4.83 -10.71 -7.61
N ILE A 167 5.24 -11.92 -7.22
CA ILE A 167 6.55 -12.15 -6.58
C ILE A 167 7.69 -11.65 -7.49
N ALA A 168 7.73 -12.13 -8.72
CA ALA A 168 8.74 -11.70 -9.69
C ALA A 168 8.62 -10.20 -10.06
N LYS A 169 7.41 -9.63 -9.96
CA LYS A 169 7.18 -8.20 -10.16
C LYS A 169 7.76 -7.37 -9.02
N VAL A 170 7.63 -7.82 -7.77
CA VAL A 170 8.26 -7.22 -6.58
C VAL A 170 9.78 -7.22 -6.72
N GLU A 171 10.38 -8.38 -7.09
CA GLU A 171 11.83 -8.50 -7.28
C GLU A 171 12.36 -7.48 -8.30
N ARG A 172 11.72 -7.38 -9.48
CA ARG A 172 12.08 -6.38 -10.50
C ARG A 172 11.94 -4.94 -10.01
N LEU A 173 10.91 -4.64 -9.22
CA LEU A 173 10.72 -3.31 -8.65
C LEU A 173 11.80 -2.99 -7.61
N LYS A 174 12.17 -3.96 -6.77
CA LYS A 174 13.25 -3.81 -5.79
C LYS A 174 14.60 -3.51 -6.46
N GLU A 175 14.91 -4.21 -7.56
CA GLU A 175 16.10 -3.93 -8.37
C GLU A 175 16.08 -2.52 -8.96
N MET A 176 14.92 -2.06 -9.48
CA MET A 176 14.75 -0.70 -10.01
C MET A 176 14.99 0.36 -8.92
N ILE A 177 14.39 0.21 -7.75
CA ILE A 177 14.53 1.12 -6.60
C ILE A 177 16.00 1.21 -6.19
N LEU A 178 16.68 0.07 -6.06
CA LEU A 178 18.10 0.03 -5.70
C LEU A 178 18.98 0.70 -6.76
N LYS A 179 18.75 0.43 -8.04
CA LYS A 179 19.48 1.03 -9.16
C LYS A 179 19.30 2.54 -9.23
N ALA A 180 18.10 3.04 -8.98
CA ALA A 180 17.78 4.46 -8.96
C ALA A 180 18.17 5.16 -7.64
N GLN A 181 18.65 4.42 -6.64
CA GLN A 181 18.89 4.91 -5.27
C GLN A 181 17.66 5.61 -4.67
N SER A 182 16.46 5.17 -5.09
CA SER A 182 15.20 5.68 -4.57
C SER A 182 14.95 5.18 -3.15
N LYS A 183 14.13 5.94 -2.40
CA LYS A 183 13.65 5.58 -1.05
C LYS A 183 12.22 5.06 -1.07
N ALA A 184 11.65 4.84 -2.25
CA ALA A 184 10.29 4.35 -2.39
C ALA A 184 10.11 3.02 -1.68
N LEU A 185 9.05 2.90 -0.90
CA LEU A 185 8.62 1.64 -0.28
C LEU A 185 7.90 0.78 -1.32
N ILE A 186 7.92 -0.53 -1.12
CA ILE A 186 7.11 -1.49 -1.89
C ILE A 186 5.96 -1.96 -1.02
N GLU A 187 4.74 -1.68 -1.44
CA GLU A 187 3.52 -2.19 -0.84
C GLU A 187 2.87 -3.22 -1.76
N VAL A 188 2.20 -4.22 -1.17
CA VAL A 188 1.43 -5.21 -1.94
C VAL A 188 0.04 -5.35 -1.34
N ASP A 189 -0.98 -5.25 -2.22
CA ASP A 189 -2.38 -5.44 -1.88
C ASP A 189 -3.02 -6.56 -2.70
N GLY A 190 -3.70 -7.46 -1.98
CA GLY A 190 -4.49 -8.56 -2.51
C GLY A 190 -3.95 -9.96 -2.16
N GLY A 191 -4.78 -10.80 -1.55
CA GLY A 191 -4.44 -12.18 -1.22
C GLY A 191 -3.26 -12.35 -0.26
N VAL A 192 -2.96 -11.34 0.55
CA VAL A 192 -1.91 -11.38 1.57
C VAL A 192 -2.41 -12.16 2.78
N GLN A 193 -1.74 -13.28 3.07
CA GLN A 193 -2.08 -14.23 4.15
C GLN A 193 -0.83 -15.07 4.52
N ALA A 194 -0.99 -16.04 5.43
CA ALA A 194 0.13 -16.81 5.98
C ALA A 194 1.04 -17.46 4.91
N GLU A 195 0.47 -17.92 3.80
CA GLU A 195 1.21 -18.61 2.73
C GLU A 195 1.94 -17.64 1.79
N THR A 196 1.39 -16.45 1.56
CA THR A 196 1.90 -15.49 0.58
C THR A 196 2.82 -14.44 1.20
N ALA A 197 2.54 -13.99 2.42
CA ALA A 197 3.27 -12.91 3.10
C ALA A 197 4.77 -13.19 3.26
N PRO A 198 5.24 -14.39 3.71
CA PRO A 198 6.67 -14.65 3.84
C PRO A 198 7.41 -14.60 2.48
N ARG A 199 6.73 -14.99 1.41
CA ARG A 199 7.29 -14.96 0.04
C ARG A 199 7.42 -13.54 -0.47
N LEU A 200 6.45 -12.67 -0.16
CA LEU A 200 6.45 -11.25 -0.50
C LEU A 200 7.56 -10.50 0.23
N VAL A 201 7.69 -10.71 1.53
CA VAL A 201 8.77 -10.11 2.34
C VAL A 201 10.13 -10.55 1.83
N LYS A 202 10.32 -11.83 1.55
CA LYS A 202 11.55 -12.35 0.96
C LYS A 202 11.89 -11.72 -0.40
N ALA A 203 10.86 -11.39 -1.21
CA ALA A 203 11.04 -10.71 -2.49
C ALA A 203 11.38 -9.20 -2.34
N GLY A 204 11.18 -8.63 -1.15
CA GLY A 204 11.55 -7.24 -0.84
C GLY A 204 10.38 -6.28 -0.60
N VAL A 205 9.20 -6.81 -0.23
CA VAL A 205 8.04 -5.99 0.18
C VAL A 205 8.31 -5.37 1.54
N ASP A 206 7.99 -4.10 1.69
CA ASP A 206 8.14 -3.32 2.91
C ASP A 206 6.80 -3.22 3.68
N VAL A 207 5.64 -3.19 2.96
CA VAL A 207 4.30 -3.02 3.52
C VAL A 207 3.35 -4.08 2.99
N LEU A 208 2.66 -4.77 3.89
CA LEU A 208 1.66 -5.79 3.60
C LEU A 208 0.26 -5.26 3.84
N VAL A 209 -0.55 -5.12 2.78
CA VAL A 209 -1.98 -4.85 2.90
C VAL A 209 -2.73 -6.16 3.08
N SER A 210 -3.46 -6.30 4.18
CA SER A 210 -4.20 -7.51 4.50
C SER A 210 -5.61 -7.20 4.98
N GLY A 211 -6.61 -7.58 4.19
CA GLY A 211 -8.03 -7.35 4.50
C GLY A 211 -8.67 -8.55 5.20
N SER A 212 -9.28 -9.44 4.41
CA SER A 212 -10.07 -10.57 4.94
C SER A 212 -9.30 -11.48 5.90
N TYR A 213 -8.00 -11.65 5.71
CA TYR A 213 -7.16 -12.47 6.57
C TYR A 213 -7.06 -11.90 7.99
N VAL A 214 -7.10 -10.57 8.14
CA VAL A 214 -7.11 -9.89 9.44
C VAL A 214 -8.53 -9.81 10.01
N PHE A 215 -9.47 -9.20 9.27
CA PHE A 215 -10.80 -8.88 9.82
C PHE A 215 -11.71 -10.11 10.04
N LYS A 216 -11.45 -11.24 9.36
CA LYS A 216 -12.19 -12.49 9.57
C LYS A 216 -11.47 -13.49 10.48
N ALA A 217 -10.30 -13.12 11.00
CA ALA A 217 -9.54 -13.97 11.92
C ALA A 217 -10.27 -14.10 13.27
N THR A 218 -10.12 -15.25 13.91
CA THR A 218 -10.59 -15.47 15.28
C THR A 218 -9.87 -14.57 16.28
N ASP A 219 -8.58 -14.28 16.02
CA ASP A 219 -7.76 -13.32 16.77
C ASP A 219 -7.04 -12.39 15.79
N PRO A 220 -7.63 -11.22 15.47
CA PRO A 220 -7.00 -10.24 14.58
C PRO A 220 -5.67 -9.69 15.11
N PHE A 221 -5.52 -9.56 16.43
CA PHE A 221 -4.28 -9.09 17.06
C PHE A 221 -3.12 -10.06 16.83
N ALA A 222 -3.36 -11.36 17.05
CA ALA A 222 -2.35 -12.37 16.77
C ALA A 222 -2.02 -12.46 15.29
N THR A 223 -3.01 -12.28 14.40
CA THR A 223 -2.81 -12.28 12.96
C THR A 223 -1.92 -11.12 12.53
N ILE A 224 -2.18 -9.90 12.99
CA ILE A 224 -1.34 -8.72 12.70
C ILE A 224 0.09 -8.94 13.23
N ARG A 225 0.26 -9.41 14.48
CA ARG A 225 1.58 -9.73 15.03
C ARG A 225 2.35 -10.75 14.19
N SER A 226 1.67 -11.79 13.71
CA SER A 226 2.31 -12.81 12.87
C SER A 226 2.82 -12.27 11.54
N LEU A 227 2.11 -11.32 10.93
CA LEU A 227 2.54 -10.65 9.71
C LEU A 227 3.73 -9.69 9.97
N LYS A 228 3.73 -9.00 11.11
CA LYS A 228 4.84 -8.10 11.48
C LYS A 228 6.12 -8.84 11.85
N ALA A 229 6.03 -10.09 12.26
CA ALA A 229 7.17 -10.90 12.67
C ALA A 229 7.95 -11.53 11.50
N LEU A 230 7.55 -11.24 10.25
CA LEU A 230 8.19 -11.73 9.02
C LEU A 230 9.48 -10.88 8.66
#